data_f23614a3c04ff37cbeb78d2460f5fb12
#
_entry.id   f23614a3c04ff37cbeb78d2460f5fb12
#
_cell.length_a   1.000
_cell.length_b   1.000
_cell.length_c   1.000
_cell.angle_alpha   90.00
_cell.angle_beta   90.00
_cell.angle_gamma   90.00
#
_symmetry.space_group_name_H-M   'P 1'
#
loop_
_entity.id
_entity.type
_entity.pdbx_description
1 polymer ?
#
loop_
_entity_poly.entity_id
_entity_poly.type
_entity_poly.pdbx_seq_one_letter_code
_entity_poly.pdbx_strand_id
1 'polypeptide(L)'
;MEMALMPGTFIPLHRGMVANGALALVLHAHLPYVRGAAPQSLEEDWFFQALIECYLPLLSTLESAAADPQQQAQLTMGLSPTLLSLLADSTLRNRFPAWVEARLNLLKEAPDDRQEAAEDLRLSFEKHLKSWKGCEGDLIGRFAALQRQGVLDLLTCGATHGYLPLLREHPEAVRAQLRTAVRGQHRLIGGRPLGRWRLECAYYEGLDRWMRDAGLRYAVLDGHGLLHAEPRPRYGVYAPIVSQRG
;
A
#
# COMPACT_ATOMS: atom_id res chain seq x y z
N MET A 1 -14.93 19.62 -26.95
CA MET A 1 -13.98 19.89 -25.85
C MET A 1 -13.24 18.58 -25.62
N GLU A 2 -12.07 18.48 -26.25
CA GLU A 2 -11.21 17.30 -26.24
C GLU A 2 -10.68 17.07 -24.83
N MET A 3 -10.93 15.88 -24.32
CA MET A 3 -10.45 15.42 -23.04
C MET A 3 -8.98 15.00 -23.21
N ALA A 4 -8.05 15.87 -22.84
CA ALA A 4 -6.64 15.51 -22.78
C ALA A 4 -6.43 14.41 -21.75
N LEU A 5 -6.14 13.20 -22.22
CA LEU A 5 -5.63 12.10 -21.42
C LEU A 5 -4.27 12.52 -20.85
N MET A 6 -4.19 12.68 -19.54
CA MET A 6 -2.91 12.89 -18.86
C MET A 6 -2.02 11.67 -19.08
N PRO A 7 -0.70 11.85 -19.28
CA PRO A 7 0.24 10.75 -19.39
C PRO A 7 0.53 10.17 -18.00
N GLY A 8 -0.34 9.33 -17.52
CA GLY A 8 -0.01 8.28 -16.57
C GLY A 8 0.47 7.11 -17.39
N THR A 9 1.55 6.50 -17.04
CA THR A 9 2.22 5.43 -17.77
C THR A 9 1.27 4.26 -18.02
N PHE A 10 0.45 4.36 -19.08
CA PHE A 10 -0.17 3.18 -19.66
C PHE A 10 0.93 2.40 -20.37
N ILE A 11 1.23 1.22 -19.89
CA ILE A 11 1.99 0.27 -20.70
C ILE A 11 1.03 -0.19 -21.80
N PRO A 12 1.33 0.06 -23.07
CA PRO A 12 0.52 -0.48 -24.15
C PRO A 12 0.66 -2.01 -24.08
N LEU A 13 -0.44 -2.70 -23.82
CA LEU A 13 -0.57 -4.12 -24.08
C LEU A 13 -0.11 -4.33 -25.53
N HIS A 14 0.88 -5.17 -25.74
CA HIS A 14 1.50 -5.55 -27.01
C HIS A 14 1.18 -4.68 -28.23
N ARG A 15 2.20 -4.18 -28.95
CA ARG A 15 2.05 -3.47 -30.23
C ARG A 15 1.14 -4.28 -31.16
N GLY A 16 -0.08 -3.81 -31.39
CA GLY A 16 -1.04 -4.43 -32.31
C GLY A 16 -2.40 -4.82 -31.75
N MET A 17 -2.59 -4.81 -30.40
CA MET A 17 -3.90 -5.05 -29.82
C MET A 17 -4.59 -3.71 -29.50
N VAL A 18 -5.79 -3.50 -30.03
CA VAL A 18 -6.68 -2.44 -29.57
C VAL A 18 -7.20 -2.89 -28.20
N ALA A 19 -6.76 -2.26 -27.14
CA ALA A 19 -7.26 -2.55 -25.81
C ALA A 19 -8.72 -2.09 -25.69
N ASN A 20 -9.64 -3.02 -25.51
CA ASN A 20 -11.07 -2.74 -25.30
C ASN A 20 -11.38 -2.23 -23.89
N GLY A 21 -10.39 -2.24 -22.99
CA GLY A 21 -10.49 -1.80 -21.61
C GLY A 21 -9.19 -2.02 -20.85
N ALA A 22 -9.16 -1.56 -19.60
CA ALA A 22 -8.04 -1.77 -18.68
C ALA A 22 -8.56 -2.19 -17.30
N LEU A 23 -7.83 -3.09 -16.64
CA LEU A 23 -8.06 -3.47 -15.25
C LEU A 23 -6.96 -2.85 -14.39
N ALA A 24 -7.32 -2.02 -13.41
CA ALA A 24 -6.41 -1.48 -12.42
C ALA A 24 -6.54 -2.29 -11.12
N LEU A 25 -5.46 -2.97 -10.73
CA LEU A 25 -5.37 -3.63 -9.42
C LEU A 25 -4.78 -2.64 -8.41
N VAL A 26 -5.57 -2.30 -7.41
CA VAL A 26 -5.17 -1.35 -6.37
C VAL A 26 -5.28 -2.05 -5.02
N LEU A 27 -4.14 -2.23 -4.35
CA LEU A 27 -4.07 -2.78 -2.99
C LEU A 27 -3.89 -1.65 -1.98
N HIS A 28 -4.28 -1.90 -0.74
CA HIS A 28 -4.05 -0.97 0.35
C HIS A 28 -3.42 -1.70 1.53
N ALA A 29 -2.25 -1.22 1.95
CA ALA A 29 -1.53 -1.72 3.11
C ALA A 29 -1.56 -0.68 4.23
N HIS A 30 -2.18 -1.06 5.32
CA HIS A 30 -2.27 -0.26 6.52
C HIS A 30 -2.24 -1.15 7.76
N LEU A 31 -1.55 -0.66 8.78
CA LEU A 31 -1.71 -1.11 10.16
C LEU A 31 -1.78 0.11 11.06
N PRO A 32 -2.59 0.09 12.12
CA PRO A 32 -2.53 1.13 13.14
C PRO A 32 -1.12 1.17 13.75
N TYR A 33 -0.79 2.25 14.45
CA TYR A 33 0.51 2.34 15.10
C TYR A 33 0.55 1.41 16.31
N VAL A 34 1.23 0.27 16.17
CA VAL A 34 1.19 -0.85 17.11
C VAL A 34 2.48 -1.03 17.92
N ARG A 35 3.37 -0.03 17.90
CA ARG A 35 4.58 -0.08 18.74
C ARG A 35 4.21 0.05 20.20
N GLY A 36 4.04 -1.10 20.85
CA GLY A 36 3.78 -1.18 22.28
C GLY A 36 5.03 -0.90 23.11
N ALA A 37 4.83 -0.56 24.40
CA ALA A 37 5.91 -0.43 25.37
C ALA A 37 6.51 -1.79 25.74
N ALA A 38 5.71 -2.86 25.74
CA ALA A 38 6.12 -4.21 26.08
C ALA A 38 6.47 -5.01 24.81
N PRO A 39 7.59 -5.78 24.82
CA PRO A 39 7.83 -6.81 23.82
C PRO A 39 6.72 -7.87 23.86
N GLN A 40 6.40 -8.47 22.71
CA GLN A 40 5.41 -9.57 22.60
C GLN A 40 3.97 -9.14 22.94
N SER A 41 3.62 -7.87 22.73
CA SER A 41 2.22 -7.45 22.80
C SER A 41 1.43 -8.04 21.62
N LEU A 42 0.09 -8.16 21.78
CA LEU A 42 -0.80 -8.62 20.72
C LEU A 42 -0.68 -7.74 19.47
N GLU A 43 -0.46 -6.46 19.66
CA GLU A 43 -0.32 -5.48 18.57
C GLU A 43 0.98 -5.69 17.78
N GLU A 44 2.10 -6.00 18.46
CA GLU A 44 3.34 -6.37 17.78
C GLU A 44 3.18 -7.71 17.04
N ASP A 45 2.44 -8.65 17.62
CA ASP A 45 2.12 -9.94 16.98
C ASP A 45 1.38 -9.73 15.64
N TRP A 46 0.38 -8.87 15.59
CA TRP A 46 -0.32 -8.52 14.34
C TRP A 46 0.62 -7.94 13.29
N PHE A 47 1.54 -7.07 13.69
CA PHE A 47 2.49 -6.50 12.75
C PHE A 47 3.46 -7.56 12.21
N PHE A 48 4.00 -8.41 13.06
CA PHE A 48 4.94 -9.45 12.65
C PHE A 48 4.25 -10.54 11.80
N GLN A 49 3.01 -10.88 12.12
CA GLN A 49 2.19 -11.75 11.32
C GLN A 49 1.94 -11.14 9.93
N ALA A 50 1.59 -9.87 9.83
CA ALA A 50 1.42 -9.19 8.55
C ALA A 50 2.73 -9.14 7.74
N LEU A 51 3.90 -9.04 8.38
CA LEU A 51 5.19 -9.12 7.71
C LEU A 51 5.40 -10.48 7.05
N ILE A 52 5.22 -11.57 7.82
CA ILE A 52 5.58 -12.93 7.37
C ILE A 52 4.56 -13.53 6.40
N GLU A 53 3.26 -13.23 6.60
CA GLU A 53 2.18 -13.83 5.83
C GLU A 53 1.69 -12.96 4.66
N CYS A 54 1.99 -11.65 4.67
CA CYS A 54 1.48 -10.74 3.65
C CYS A 54 2.59 -9.97 2.93
N TYR A 55 3.37 -9.14 3.62
CA TYR A 55 4.29 -8.22 2.93
C TYR A 55 5.51 -8.90 2.33
N LEU A 56 6.12 -9.87 3.01
CA LEU A 56 7.25 -10.63 2.48
C LEU A 56 6.85 -11.52 1.28
N PRO A 57 5.74 -12.28 1.35
CA PRO A 57 5.22 -13.02 0.19
C PRO A 57 4.91 -12.11 -1.01
N LEU A 58 4.21 -10.99 -0.78
CA LEU A 58 3.86 -10.04 -1.83
C LEU A 58 5.10 -9.46 -2.51
N LEU A 59 6.09 -8.99 -1.74
CA LEU A 59 7.35 -8.49 -2.27
C LEU A 59 8.07 -9.55 -3.12
N SER A 60 8.14 -10.80 -2.63
CA SER A 60 8.78 -11.89 -3.37
C SER A 60 8.06 -12.18 -4.71
N THR A 61 6.73 -12.11 -4.72
CA THR A 61 5.92 -12.29 -5.93
C THR A 61 6.15 -11.16 -6.93
N LEU A 62 6.13 -9.90 -6.46
CA LEU A 62 6.34 -8.74 -7.32
C LEU A 62 7.77 -8.67 -7.87
N GLU A 63 8.77 -9.03 -7.08
CA GLU A 63 10.17 -9.12 -7.53
C GLU A 63 10.37 -10.21 -8.57
N SER A 64 9.71 -11.36 -8.38
CA SER A 64 9.75 -12.44 -9.38
C SER A 64 9.10 -12.01 -10.70
N ALA A 65 7.94 -11.34 -10.63
CA ALA A 65 7.27 -10.79 -11.80
C ALA A 65 8.11 -9.68 -12.48
N ALA A 66 8.80 -8.85 -11.70
CA ALA A 66 9.69 -7.81 -12.22
C ALA A 66 10.91 -8.38 -12.96
N ALA A 67 11.39 -9.56 -12.55
CA ALA A 67 12.53 -10.24 -13.16
C ALA A 67 12.17 -10.97 -14.47
N ASP A 68 10.88 -11.22 -14.74
CA ASP A 68 10.41 -11.90 -15.94
C ASP A 68 9.98 -10.89 -17.02
N PRO A 69 10.71 -10.74 -18.13
CA PRO A 69 10.34 -9.81 -19.20
C PRO A 69 8.97 -10.10 -19.85
N GLN A 70 8.42 -11.31 -19.67
CA GLN A 70 7.12 -11.70 -20.21
C GLN A 70 5.96 -11.37 -19.25
N GLN A 71 6.25 -11.13 -17.97
CA GLN A 71 5.30 -10.79 -16.94
C GLN A 71 5.35 -9.28 -16.59
N GLN A 72 4.96 -8.43 -17.52
CA GLN A 72 4.88 -6.98 -17.27
C GLN A 72 3.60 -6.65 -16.46
N ALA A 73 3.57 -7.08 -15.20
CA ALA A 73 2.48 -6.69 -14.30
C ALA A 73 2.80 -5.33 -13.65
N GLN A 74 1.81 -4.43 -13.66
CA GLN A 74 1.84 -3.21 -12.86
C GLN A 74 0.78 -3.29 -11.78
N LEU A 75 1.15 -2.91 -10.58
CA LEU A 75 0.26 -2.87 -9.43
C LEU A 75 0.31 -1.49 -8.79
N THR A 76 -0.84 -0.99 -8.38
CA THR A 76 -0.92 0.20 -7.53
C THR A 76 -1.12 -0.23 -6.08
N MET A 77 -0.36 0.34 -5.15
CA MET A 77 -0.46 -0.03 -3.73
C MET A 77 -0.37 1.18 -2.82
N GLY A 78 -1.37 1.35 -1.96
CA GLY A 78 -1.33 2.31 -0.87
C GLY A 78 -0.45 1.79 0.26
N LEU A 79 0.59 2.55 0.64
CA LEU A 79 1.35 2.31 1.87
C LEU A 79 1.05 3.44 2.86
N SER A 80 0.40 3.10 3.98
CA SER A 80 0.09 4.11 4.98
C SER A 80 1.36 4.64 5.66
N PRO A 81 1.42 5.94 6.02
CA PRO A 81 2.57 6.49 6.74
C PRO A 81 2.80 5.81 8.10
N THR A 82 1.74 5.33 8.76
CA THR A 82 1.85 4.54 9.99
C THR A 82 2.58 3.23 9.74
N LEU A 83 2.20 2.48 8.69
CA LEU A 83 2.90 1.25 8.30
C LEU A 83 4.36 1.54 7.93
N LEU A 84 4.62 2.56 7.13
CA LEU A 84 6.00 2.95 6.79
C LEU A 84 6.83 3.28 8.02
N SER A 85 6.24 3.92 9.04
CA SER A 85 6.92 4.22 10.30
C SER A 85 7.25 2.95 11.09
N LEU A 86 6.36 1.95 11.10
CA LEU A 86 6.59 0.65 11.72
C LEU A 86 7.69 -0.14 10.99
N LEU A 87 7.66 -0.16 9.66
CA LEU A 87 8.69 -0.79 8.83
C LEU A 87 10.09 -0.15 9.01
N ALA A 88 10.13 1.15 9.32
CA ALA A 88 11.37 1.88 9.58
C ALA A 88 11.87 1.73 11.03
N ASP A 89 11.03 1.22 11.95
CA ASP A 89 11.38 1.14 13.37
C ASP A 89 12.44 0.06 13.63
N SER A 90 13.63 0.48 14.07
CA SER A 90 14.74 -0.44 14.32
C SER A 90 14.47 -1.45 15.43
N THR A 91 13.68 -1.08 16.43
CA THR A 91 13.31 -1.98 17.53
C THR A 91 12.45 -3.14 17.02
N LEU A 92 11.42 -2.82 16.22
CA LEU A 92 10.56 -3.85 15.62
C LEU A 92 11.35 -4.71 14.63
N ARG A 93 12.19 -4.09 13.79
CA ARG A 93 13.06 -4.84 12.87
C ARG A 93 13.95 -5.84 13.58
N ASN A 94 14.53 -5.46 14.70
CA ASN A 94 15.42 -6.32 15.50
C ASN A 94 14.66 -7.44 16.23
N ARG A 95 13.39 -7.24 16.59
CA ARG A 95 12.58 -8.23 17.30
C ARG A 95 11.96 -9.28 16.37
N PHE A 96 11.70 -8.95 15.12
CA PHE A 96 11.01 -9.81 14.16
C PHE A 96 11.66 -11.20 14.00
N PRO A 97 12.99 -11.36 13.81
CA PRO A 97 13.59 -12.69 13.68
C PRO A 97 13.33 -13.59 14.88
N ALA A 98 13.46 -13.08 16.10
CA ALA A 98 13.21 -13.85 17.32
C ALA A 98 11.73 -14.26 17.44
N TRP A 99 10.80 -13.39 17.00
CA TRP A 99 9.39 -13.73 16.93
C TRP A 99 9.12 -14.88 15.95
N VAL A 100 9.72 -14.86 14.75
CA VAL A 100 9.59 -15.95 13.76
C VAL A 100 10.17 -17.25 14.33
N GLU A 101 11.35 -17.22 14.95
CA GLU A 101 11.98 -18.39 15.57
C GLU A 101 11.10 -19.02 16.67
N ALA A 102 10.44 -18.21 17.49
CA ALA A 102 9.47 -18.70 18.46
C ALA A 102 8.27 -19.38 17.79
N ARG A 103 7.74 -18.86 16.70
CA ARG A 103 6.64 -19.49 15.92
C ARG A 103 7.09 -20.79 15.27
N LEU A 104 8.29 -20.85 14.70
CA LEU A 104 8.87 -22.07 14.14
C LEU A 104 9.01 -23.18 15.20
N ASN A 105 9.33 -22.83 16.45
CA ASN A 105 9.38 -23.80 17.53
C ASN A 105 7.99 -24.32 17.91
N LEU A 106 6.97 -23.45 17.95
CA LEU A 106 5.58 -23.90 18.17
C LEU A 106 5.07 -24.86 17.08
N LEU A 107 5.43 -24.61 15.83
CA LEU A 107 5.03 -25.49 14.70
C LEU A 107 5.59 -26.90 14.81
N LYS A 108 6.76 -27.11 15.49
CA LYS A 108 7.32 -28.46 15.75
C LYS A 108 6.48 -29.27 16.73
N GLU A 109 5.69 -28.61 17.55
CA GLU A 109 4.82 -29.24 18.57
C GLU A 109 3.38 -29.40 18.09
N ALA A 110 3.15 -29.23 16.78
CA ALA A 110 1.80 -29.34 16.20
C ALA A 110 1.22 -30.75 16.40
N PRO A 111 -0.07 -30.88 16.75
CA PRO A 111 -0.76 -32.16 16.84
C PRO A 111 -0.74 -32.94 15.50
N ASP A 112 -0.84 -34.26 15.57
CA ASP A 112 -0.75 -35.15 14.39
C ASP A 112 -1.73 -34.79 13.28
N ASP A 113 -2.95 -34.36 13.63
CA ASP A 113 -3.98 -33.94 12.69
C ASP A 113 -3.69 -32.60 11.98
N ARG A 114 -2.64 -31.89 12.38
CA ARG A 114 -2.22 -30.58 11.82
C ARG A 114 -0.78 -30.57 11.31
N GLN A 115 -0.10 -31.70 11.30
CA GLN A 115 1.31 -31.79 10.89
C GLN A 115 1.56 -31.29 9.47
N GLU A 116 0.71 -31.64 8.51
CA GLU A 116 0.83 -31.18 7.12
C GLU A 116 0.76 -29.65 7.01
N ALA A 117 -0.24 -29.03 7.64
CA ALA A 117 -0.39 -27.57 7.64
C ALA A 117 0.76 -26.89 8.41
N ALA A 118 1.25 -27.48 9.49
CA ALA A 118 2.39 -26.97 10.26
C ALA A 118 3.67 -27.02 9.44
N GLU A 119 3.89 -28.05 8.66
CA GLU A 119 5.04 -28.19 7.76
C GLU A 119 5.00 -27.14 6.63
N ASP A 120 3.86 -26.90 6.01
CA ASP A 120 3.69 -25.87 5.00
C ASP A 120 3.99 -24.47 5.56
N LEU A 121 3.46 -24.17 6.74
CA LEU A 121 3.76 -22.90 7.44
C LEU A 121 5.24 -22.79 7.81
N ARG A 122 5.85 -23.87 8.29
CA ARG A 122 7.28 -23.91 8.63
C ARG A 122 8.15 -23.56 7.43
N LEU A 123 7.91 -24.21 6.29
CA LEU A 123 8.66 -23.94 5.05
C LEU A 123 8.47 -22.51 4.58
N SER A 124 7.23 -21.99 4.65
CA SER A 124 6.92 -20.60 4.32
C SER A 124 7.66 -19.63 5.23
N PHE A 125 7.62 -19.82 6.54
CA PHE A 125 8.26 -18.94 7.51
C PHE A 125 9.78 -18.96 7.38
N GLU A 126 10.40 -20.11 7.19
CA GLU A 126 11.85 -20.23 6.95
C GLU A 126 12.27 -19.49 5.68
N LYS A 127 11.52 -19.66 4.58
CA LYS A 127 11.74 -18.94 3.32
C LYS A 127 11.70 -17.42 3.53
N HIS A 128 10.67 -16.93 4.20
CA HIS A 128 10.46 -15.49 4.38
C HIS A 128 11.43 -14.89 5.42
N LEU A 129 11.80 -15.64 6.45
CA LEU A 129 12.86 -15.23 7.37
C LEU A 129 14.21 -15.13 6.66
N LYS A 130 14.53 -16.06 5.77
CA LYS A 130 15.73 -15.98 4.94
C LYS A 130 15.70 -14.74 4.04
N SER A 131 14.56 -14.44 3.41
CA SER A 131 14.36 -13.23 2.61
C SER A 131 14.53 -11.95 3.42
N TRP A 132 13.98 -11.92 4.64
CA TRP A 132 14.16 -10.82 5.60
C TRP A 132 15.63 -10.60 5.97
N LYS A 133 16.34 -11.67 6.35
CA LYS A 133 17.76 -11.60 6.69
C LYS A 133 18.60 -11.13 5.51
N GLY A 134 18.27 -11.56 4.30
CA GLY A 134 18.96 -11.18 3.05
C GLY A 134 18.84 -9.69 2.70
N CYS A 135 17.77 -9.01 3.11
CA CYS A 135 17.59 -7.57 2.94
C CYS A 135 17.81 -6.77 4.24
N GLU A 136 18.36 -7.39 5.28
CA GLU A 136 18.58 -6.76 6.60
C GLU A 136 17.31 -6.09 7.16
N GLY A 137 16.12 -6.64 6.81
CA GLY A 137 14.82 -6.12 7.20
C GLY A 137 14.43 -4.82 6.47
N ASP A 138 15.11 -4.43 5.40
CA ASP A 138 14.78 -3.22 4.63
C ASP A 138 13.67 -3.46 3.59
N LEU A 139 12.44 -3.66 4.06
CA LEU A 139 11.28 -3.78 3.16
C LEU A 139 10.97 -2.47 2.44
N ILE A 140 11.24 -1.34 3.07
CA ILE A 140 11.02 -0.02 2.45
C ILE A 140 11.88 0.13 1.20
N GLY A 141 13.16 -0.24 1.28
CA GLY A 141 14.07 -0.26 0.14
C GLY A 141 13.60 -1.17 -1.00
N ARG A 142 13.01 -2.34 -0.66
CA ARG A 142 12.41 -3.28 -1.64
C ARG A 142 11.20 -2.67 -2.34
N PHE A 143 10.25 -2.07 -1.62
CA PHE A 143 9.13 -1.34 -2.22
C PHE A 143 9.60 -0.18 -3.10
N ALA A 144 10.57 0.59 -2.63
CA ALA A 144 11.15 1.69 -3.42
C ALA A 144 11.85 1.20 -4.69
N ALA A 145 12.50 0.04 -4.67
CA ALA A 145 13.11 -0.57 -5.84
C ALA A 145 12.07 -0.96 -6.89
N LEU A 146 10.97 -1.62 -6.49
CA LEU A 146 9.86 -1.96 -7.38
C LEU A 146 9.18 -0.72 -7.97
N GLN A 147 9.07 0.36 -7.21
CA GLN A 147 8.56 1.64 -7.73
C GLN A 147 9.51 2.22 -8.80
N ARG A 148 10.82 2.23 -8.56
CA ARG A 148 11.80 2.70 -9.56
C ARG A 148 11.80 1.88 -10.84
N GLN A 149 11.52 0.58 -10.73
CA GLN A 149 11.39 -0.34 -11.88
C GLN A 149 10.05 -0.17 -12.62
N GLY A 150 9.11 0.61 -12.10
CA GLY A 150 7.79 0.81 -12.72
C GLY A 150 6.82 -0.36 -12.54
N VAL A 151 7.15 -1.34 -11.71
CA VAL A 151 6.28 -2.49 -11.38
C VAL A 151 5.21 -2.08 -10.36
N LEU A 152 5.56 -1.15 -9.47
CA LEU A 152 4.69 -0.72 -8.39
C LEU A 152 4.50 0.79 -8.41
N ASP A 153 3.24 1.25 -8.44
CA ASP A 153 2.88 2.64 -8.18
C ASP A 153 2.45 2.79 -6.72
N LEU A 154 3.19 3.61 -5.95
CA LEU A 154 2.95 3.75 -4.53
C LEU A 154 2.10 4.98 -4.20
N LEU A 155 0.94 4.72 -3.62
CA LEU A 155 0.04 5.73 -3.08
C LEU A 155 0.32 5.98 -1.60
N THR A 156 -0.05 7.18 -1.14
CA THR A 156 -0.12 7.50 0.30
C THR A 156 -1.57 7.53 0.80
N CYS A 157 -1.76 7.81 2.08
CA CYS A 157 -3.07 8.12 2.68
C CYS A 157 -2.94 9.30 3.67
N GLY A 158 -3.85 9.47 4.62
CA GLY A 158 -3.65 10.41 5.73
C GLY A 158 -2.51 9.96 6.66
N ALA A 159 -1.78 10.91 7.26
CA ALA A 159 -0.59 10.63 8.06
C ALA A 159 -0.82 9.60 9.18
N THR A 160 -1.94 9.72 9.88
CA THR A 160 -2.36 8.80 10.95
C THR A 160 -3.54 7.93 10.54
N HIS A 161 -3.79 7.81 9.24
CA HIS A 161 -4.97 7.13 8.71
C HIS A 161 -6.29 7.74 9.20
N GLY A 162 -6.33 9.07 9.47
CA GLY A 162 -7.52 9.77 9.99
C GLY A 162 -8.63 9.91 8.95
N TYR A 163 -9.89 9.65 9.33
CA TYR A 163 -11.07 9.81 8.47
C TYR A 163 -11.33 11.30 8.20
N LEU A 164 -10.88 11.81 7.05
CA LEU A 164 -10.83 13.23 6.75
C LEU A 164 -12.19 13.94 6.74
N PRO A 165 -13.32 13.33 6.36
CA PRO A 165 -14.62 13.98 6.48
C PRO A 165 -14.96 14.45 7.90
N LEU A 166 -14.55 13.71 8.94
CA LEU A 166 -14.72 14.14 10.32
C LEU A 166 -13.81 15.30 10.73
N LEU A 167 -12.73 15.53 9.98
CA LEU A 167 -11.78 16.61 10.20
C LEU A 167 -12.10 17.87 9.37
N ARG A 168 -13.18 17.88 8.60
CA ARG A 168 -13.47 18.97 7.64
C ARG A 168 -13.62 20.34 8.30
N GLU A 169 -14.13 20.38 9.54
CA GLU A 169 -14.29 21.60 10.32
C GLU A 169 -12.94 22.16 10.84
N HIS A 170 -11.86 21.38 10.69
CA HIS A 170 -10.49 21.71 11.07
C HIS A 170 -9.55 21.60 9.86
N PRO A 171 -9.57 22.58 8.93
CA PRO A 171 -8.79 22.53 7.69
C PRO A 171 -7.29 22.37 7.91
N GLU A 172 -6.76 22.94 9.01
CA GLU A 172 -5.36 22.79 9.42
C GLU A 172 -5.00 21.34 9.74
N ALA A 173 -5.91 20.58 10.38
CA ALA A 173 -5.72 19.16 10.65
C ALA A 173 -5.72 18.35 9.34
N VAL A 174 -6.63 18.64 8.42
CA VAL A 174 -6.66 18.02 7.08
C VAL A 174 -5.36 18.28 6.33
N ARG A 175 -4.88 19.53 6.31
CA ARG A 175 -3.61 19.92 5.67
C ARG A 175 -2.43 19.20 6.32
N ALA A 176 -2.41 19.11 7.64
CA ALA A 176 -1.36 18.41 8.38
C ALA A 176 -1.34 16.91 8.00
N GLN A 177 -2.49 16.24 7.97
CA GLN A 177 -2.63 14.84 7.55
C GLN A 177 -2.05 14.62 6.14
N LEU A 178 -2.38 15.46 5.18
CA LEU A 178 -1.92 15.34 3.80
C LEU A 178 -0.42 15.63 3.64
N ARG A 179 0.04 16.77 4.18
CA ARG A 179 1.44 17.20 4.03
C ARG A 179 2.41 16.28 4.75
N THR A 180 2.06 15.82 5.96
CA THR A 180 2.90 14.89 6.73
C THR A 180 3.01 13.54 6.01
N ALA A 181 1.91 13.06 5.44
CA ALA A 181 1.91 11.83 4.66
C ALA A 181 2.85 11.91 3.44
N VAL A 182 2.71 12.94 2.63
CA VAL A 182 3.56 13.15 1.43
C VAL A 182 5.03 13.31 1.81
N ARG A 183 5.34 14.09 2.85
CA ARG A 183 6.72 14.25 3.34
C ARG A 183 7.30 12.95 3.88
N GLY A 184 6.51 12.20 4.65
CA GLY A 184 6.93 10.92 5.23
C GLY A 184 7.26 9.90 4.14
N GLN A 185 6.40 9.74 3.15
CA GLN A 185 6.64 8.85 2.03
C GLN A 185 7.85 9.29 1.20
N HIS A 186 7.96 10.58 0.89
CA HIS A 186 9.13 11.09 0.18
C HIS A 186 10.44 10.82 0.93
N ARG A 187 10.45 10.97 2.24
CA ARG A 187 11.64 10.71 3.07
C ARG A 187 12.03 9.23 3.09
N LEU A 188 11.05 8.32 3.16
CA LEU A 188 11.29 6.89 3.35
C LEU A 188 11.43 6.12 2.03
N ILE A 189 10.65 6.47 1.01
CA ILE A 189 10.62 5.79 -0.29
C ILE A 189 11.52 6.50 -1.32
N GLY A 190 11.72 7.83 -1.18
CA GLY A 190 12.52 8.65 -2.09
C GLY A 190 11.74 9.30 -3.25
N GLY A 191 10.51 8.84 -3.53
CA GLY A 191 9.60 9.43 -4.53
C GLY A 191 8.47 10.21 -3.89
N ARG A 192 7.90 11.17 -4.61
CA ARG A 192 6.64 11.82 -4.18
C ARG A 192 5.46 11.01 -4.68
N PRO A 193 4.50 10.64 -3.82
CA PRO A 193 3.29 9.98 -4.27
C PRO A 193 2.48 10.95 -5.15
N LEU A 194 2.03 10.48 -6.30
CA LEU A 194 1.12 11.24 -7.16
C LEU A 194 -0.35 10.98 -6.80
N GLY A 195 -0.62 9.82 -6.25
CA GLY A 195 -1.95 9.38 -5.89
C GLY A 195 -2.11 9.15 -4.39
N ARG A 196 -3.37 9.04 -4.01
CA ARG A 196 -3.77 8.79 -2.64
C ARG A 196 -4.87 7.75 -2.55
N TRP A 197 -4.71 6.78 -1.65
CA TRP A 197 -5.82 5.99 -1.14
C TRP A 197 -6.59 6.83 -0.11
N ARG A 198 -7.90 6.97 -0.30
CA ARG A 198 -8.74 7.63 0.69
C ARG A 198 -9.21 6.62 1.73
N LEU A 199 -9.13 7.04 2.98
CA LEU A 199 -9.66 6.29 4.11
C LEU A 199 -11.14 6.06 3.92
N GLU A 200 -11.53 4.78 3.96
CA GLU A 200 -12.91 4.33 3.71
C GLU A 200 -13.49 4.92 2.41
N CYS A 201 -12.59 5.24 1.45
CA CYS A 201 -12.94 5.80 0.14
C CYS A 201 -13.82 7.07 0.20
N ALA A 202 -13.80 7.79 1.34
CA ALA A 202 -14.68 8.92 1.60
C ALA A 202 -14.20 10.24 1.01
N TYR A 203 -15.14 11.06 0.58
CA TYR A 203 -14.93 12.38 0.01
C TYR A 203 -15.86 13.41 0.65
N TYR A 204 -15.42 14.66 0.71
CA TYR A 204 -16.26 15.82 0.93
C TYR A 204 -15.84 16.95 -0.03
N GLU A 205 -16.76 17.83 -0.36
CA GLU A 205 -16.54 18.93 -1.28
C GLU A 205 -15.39 19.86 -0.82
N GLY A 206 -14.41 20.09 -1.71
CA GLY A 206 -13.25 20.96 -1.44
C GLY A 206 -12.01 20.22 -0.94
N LEU A 207 -12.09 18.90 -0.64
CA LEU A 207 -10.92 18.10 -0.26
C LEU A 207 -9.89 18.00 -1.39
N ASP A 208 -10.32 18.05 -2.63
CA ASP A 208 -9.48 18.10 -3.83
C ASP A 208 -8.49 19.27 -3.84
N ARG A 209 -8.89 20.45 -3.32
CA ARG A 209 -7.97 21.60 -3.16
C ARG A 209 -6.80 21.26 -2.25
N TRP A 210 -7.10 20.70 -1.06
CA TRP A 210 -6.06 20.32 -0.11
C TRP A 210 -5.13 19.24 -0.64
N MET A 211 -5.67 18.32 -1.45
CA MET A 211 -4.87 17.29 -2.14
C MET A 211 -3.93 17.93 -3.16
N ARG A 212 -4.45 18.79 -4.04
CA ARG A 212 -3.65 19.52 -5.02
C ARG A 212 -2.54 20.34 -4.34
N ASP A 213 -2.87 21.05 -3.26
CA ASP A 213 -1.89 21.83 -2.48
C ASP A 213 -0.81 20.96 -1.85
N ALA A 214 -1.09 19.68 -1.59
CA ALA A 214 -0.13 18.70 -1.14
C ALA A 214 0.64 18.01 -2.28
N GLY A 215 0.31 18.31 -3.55
CA GLY A 215 0.93 17.73 -4.75
C GLY A 215 0.32 16.39 -5.18
N LEU A 216 -0.84 16.02 -4.64
CA LEU A 216 -1.56 14.79 -5.01
C LEU A 216 -2.50 15.07 -6.19
N ARG A 217 -2.44 14.23 -7.24
CA ARG A 217 -3.16 14.43 -8.49
C ARG A 217 -4.42 13.61 -8.62
N TYR A 218 -4.49 12.45 -7.95
CA TYR A 218 -5.65 11.57 -8.04
C TYR A 218 -5.93 10.87 -6.70
N ALA A 219 -7.11 10.30 -6.58
CA ALA A 219 -7.52 9.50 -5.43
C ALA A 219 -8.44 8.36 -5.86
N VAL A 220 -8.35 7.25 -5.16
CA VAL A 220 -9.29 6.14 -5.28
C VAL A 220 -10.48 6.40 -4.35
N LEU A 221 -11.68 6.32 -4.87
CA LEU A 221 -12.95 6.57 -4.18
C LEU A 221 -13.85 5.36 -4.28
N ASP A 222 -14.84 5.30 -3.39
CA ASP A 222 -15.90 4.32 -3.50
C ASP A 222 -16.83 4.65 -4.68
N GLY A 223 -17.28 3.60 -5.39
CA GLY A 223 -18.11 3.73 -6.58
C GLY A 223 -19.46 4.40 -6.33
N HIS A 224 -20.08 4.19 -5.16
CA HIS A 224 -21.40 4.81 -4.91
C HIS A 224 -21.32 6.33 -4.76
N GLY A 225 -20.19 6.89 -4.35
CA GLY A 225 -19.98 8.34 -4.39
C GLY A 225 -20.10 8.93 -5.79
N LEU A 226 -19.75 8.15 -6.84
CA LEU A 226 -19.94 8.53 -8.23
C LEU A 226 -21.36 8.27 -8.73
N LEU A 227 -21.99 7.18 -8.31
CA LEU A 227 -23.35 6.83 -8.72
C LEU A 227 -24.37 7.85 -8.25
N HIS A 228 -24.11 8.54 -7.14
CA HIS A 228 -24.96 9.61 -6.58
C HIS A 228 -24.44 11.02 -6.87
N ALA A 229 -23.41 11.17 -7.72
CA ALA A 229 -22.90 12.49 -8.09
C ALA A 229 -23.88 13.25 -9.02
N GLU A 230 -23.88 14.60 -8.91
CA GLU A 230 -24.60 15.51 -9.80
C GLU A 230 -23.63 16.51 -10.45
N PRO A 231 -23.54 16.57 -11.79
CA PRO A 231 -24.17 15.66 -12.76
C PRO A 231 -23.53 14.27 -12.70
N ARG A 232 -24.32 13.23 -13.04
CA ARG A 232 -23.79 11.86 -13.10
C ARG A 232 -22.69 11.74 -14.16
N PRO A 233 -21.53 11.09 -13.83
CA PRO A 233 -20.49 10.84 -14.81
C PRO A 233 -21.01 9.99 -15.97
N ARG A 234 -20.65 10.35 -17.21
CA ARG A 234 -21.13 9.68 -18.43
C ARG A 234 -20.87 8.17 -18.44
N TYR A 235 -19.74 7.76 -17.92
CA TYR A 235 -19.29 6.36 -17.89
C TYR A 235 -19.40 5.72 -16.50
N GLY A 236 -20.05 6.38 -15.55
CA GLY A 236 -20.18 5.89 -14.17
C GLY A 236 -18.81 5.61 -13.54
N VAL A 237 -18.66 4.39 -12.99
CA VAL A 237 -17.43 3.92 -12.35
C VAL A 237 -16.40 3.34 -13.31
N TYR A 238 -16.71 3.28 -14.61
CA TYR A 238 -15.86 2.63 -15.62
C TYR A 238 -14.85 3.57 -16.28
N ALA A 239 -14.75 4.80 -15.83
CA ALA A 239 -13.73 5.73 -16.30
C ALA A 239 -13.29 6.67 -15.17
N PRO A 240 -12.02 7.14 -15.19
CA PRO A 240 -11.59 8.20 -14.31
C PRO A 240 -12.43 9.46 -14.50
N ILE A 241 -12.67 10.17 -13.40
CA ILE A 241 -13.36 11.47 -13.44
C ILE A 241 -12.43 12.58 -12.98
N VAL A 242 -12.66 13.78 -13.48
CA VAL A 242 -11.97 15.00 -13.03
C VAL A 242 -12.90 15.74 -12.07
N SER A 243 -12.40 16.14 -10.91
CA SER A 243 -13.16 16.98 -9.98
C SER A 243 -13.35 18.38 -10.57
N GLN A 244 -14.40 19.08 -10.15
CA GLN A 244 -14.71 20.43 -10.65
C GLN A 244 -13.58 21.46 -10.36
N ARG A 245 -12.72 21.16 -9.44
CA ARG A 245 -11.65 22.07 -8.99
C ARG A 245 -10.24 21.58 -9.33
N GLY A 246 -10.14 20.57 -10.20
CA GLY A 246 -8.94 20.09 -10.89
C GLY A 246 -8.18 19.02 -10.17
#